data_7e43a890de97b697f0be679b9f77d0cd
#
_entry.id   7e43a890de97b697f0be679b9f77d0cd
#
_cell.length_a   1.000
_cell.length_b   1.000
_cell.length_c   1.000
_cell.angle_alpha   90.00
_cell.angle_beta   90.00
_cell.angle_gamma   90.00
#
_symmetry.space_group_name_H-M   'P 1'
#
loop_
_entity.id
_entity.type
_entity.pdbx_description
1 polymer ?
#
loop_
_entity_poly.entity_id
_entity_poly.type
_entity_poly.pdbx_seq_one_letter_code
_entity_poly.pdbx_strand_id
1 'polypeptide(L)'
;ARLNIPTILVSGGAMSAGIIGKKKLSLVSAFEGVGAYKAGKIDAKKLTEIEQKCCPSCGSCSGMFTANSMNCLTEVLGMGLSGNGTIPAVQSARIRLAKQAGMKVMELLEKNIRPRDIMTYDAFLNAMTVDMALGCSTNSMLHLPAIAHECGYKLDMHLANEISEKTPNLCHLSPAGPHFIEELNEAGGIPAVMKELDKKGLLKTDLMTVTGKTVAENIADAENKDEEIIRPIDKPYSETGGIAALFGNLAPEGSVVKRSAVAPEMLVHKGPARVFDSEEEAIAAIWGGKIKDGDVVVIRYEGPKGGPGMREMLSPTSAIMGAGLGSTVALITDGRFSGASRGAAIGHVSPEAALGGPIGLIEEGDIISINIPEHKLDLEVSNEVLEERRKNWKPRQPKITTGYLARYAKLVSSGTSGAVLS
;
A
#
# COMPACT_ATOMS: atom_id res chain seq x y z
N ALA A 1 6.42 7.19 18.52
CA ALA A 1 7.33 6.13 18.99
C ALA A 1 8.65 6.70 19.49
N ARG A 2 9.40 7.40 18.63
CA ARG A 2 10.79 7.85 18.94
C ARG A 2 10.87 8.77 20.15
N LEU A 3 10.01 9.80 20.25
CA LEU A 3 9.96 10.71 21.38
C LEU A 3 9.38 10.08 22.64
N ASN A 4 8.49 9.13 22.51
CA ASN A 4 7.81 8.40 23.58
C ASN A 4 7.19 9.31 24.67
N ILE A 5 6.53 10.38 24.27
CA ILE A 5 5.75 11.28 25.13
C ILE A 5 4.24 11.04 24.90
N PRO A 6 3.36 11.30 25.89
CA PRO A 6 1.92 11.16 25.72
C PRO A 6 1.44 11.88 24.46
N THR A 7 0.82 11.12 23.56
CA THR A 7 0.48 11.58 22.20
C THR A 7 -0.78 10.90 21.71
N ILE A 8 -1.58 11.62 20.94
CA ILE A 8 -2.70 11.09 20.16
C ILE A 8 -2.60 11.62 18.73
N LEU A 9 -2.90 10.75 17.75
CA LEU A 9 -2.85 11.11 16.34
C LEU A 9 -4.27 11.42 15.83
N VAL A 10 -4.40 12.54 15.12
CA VAL A 10 -5.65 12.99 14.51
C VAL A 10 -5.43 13.18 13.02
N SER A 11 -6.07 12.35 12.22
CA SER A 11 -6.08 12.48 10.76
C SER A 11 -6.92 13.68 10.32
N GLY A 12 -6.54 14.30 9.21
CA GLY A 12 -7.37 15.32 8.54
C GLY A 12 -8.63 14.75 7.88
N GLY A 13 -8.69 13.44 7.65
CA GLY A 13 -9.80 12.74 7.03
C GLY A 13 -9.70 12.64 5.51
N ALA A 14 -10.46 11.71 4.94
CA ALA A 14 -10.55 11.49 3.50
C ALA A 14 -11.40 12.57 2.81
N MET A 15 -11.08 12.87 1.54
CA MET A 15 -11.99 13.64 0.69
C MET A 15 -13.18 12.77 0.26
N SER A 16 -14.27 13.42 -0.15
CA SER A 16 -15.40 12.74 -0.80
C SER A 16 -15.02 12.24 -2.19
N ALA A 17 -15.68 11.19 -2.65
CA ALA A 17 -15.54 10.73 -4.03
C ALA A 17 -16.13 11.75 -5.02
N GLY A 18 -15.46 11.91 -6.18
CA GLY A 18 -16.02 12.64 -7.30
C GLY A 18 -17.17 11.88 -7.96
N ILE A 19 -18.03 12.56 -8.72
CA ILE A 19 -19.18 11.93 -9.38
C ILE A 19 -19.34 12.44 -10.80
N ILE A 20 -19.46 11.51 -11.77
CA ILE A 20 -19.92 11.77 -13.11
C ILE A 20 -21.09 10.81 -13.42
N GLY A 21 -22.31 11.34 -13.49
CA GLY A 21 -23.51 10.51 -13.60
C GLY A 21 -23.69 9.60 -12.39
N LYS A 22 -23.61 8.29 -12.59
CA LYS A 22 -23.64 7.28 -11.52
C LYS A 22 -22.25 6.75 -11.12
N LYS A 23 -21.21 7.15 -11.85
CA LYS A 23 -19.85 6.67 -11.62
C LYS A 23 -19.15 7.53 -10.58
N LYS A 24 -18.66 6.92 -9.52
CA LYS A 24 -17.75 7.55 -8.55
C LYS A 24 -16.33 7.64 -9.13
N LEU A 25 -15.63 8.71 -8.78
CA LEU A 25 -14.29 9.03 -9.25
C LEU A 25 -13.36 9.31 -8.07
N SER A 26 -12.07 9.13 -8.33
CA SER A 26 -10.98 9.52 -7.43
C SER A 26 -9.83 10.11 -8.25
N LEU A 27 -8.74 10.47 -7.58
CA LEU A 27 -7.51 10.92 -8.23
C LEU A 27 -7.01 9.92 -9.30
N VAL A 28 -7.16 8.62 -9.06
CA VAL A 28 -6.82 7.56 -10.04
C VAL A 28 -7.53 7.78 -11.37
N SER A 29 -8.80 8.21 -11.31
CA SER A 29 -9.59 8.43 -12.52
C SER A 29 -9.00 9.51 -13.43
N ALA A 30 -8.33 10.53 -12.85
CA ALA A 30 -7.63 11.55 -13.64
C ALA A 30 -6.38 10.95 -14.31
N PHE A 31 -5.55 10.21 -13.55
CA PHE A 31 -4.34 9.60 -14.10
C PHE A 31 -4.65 8.55 -15.18
N GLU A 32 -5.63 7.68 -14.95
CA GLU A 32 -6.10 6.72 -15.97
C GLU A 32 -6.74 7.45 -17.17
N GLY A 33 -7.43 8.56 -16.90
CA GLY A 33 -7.97 9.44 -17.94
C GLY A 33 -6.90 10.03 -18.85
N VAL A 34 -5.75 10.46 -18.28
CA VAL A 34 -4.59 10.90 -19.08
C VAL A 34 -4.07 9.75 -19.95
N GLY A 35 -3.93 8.56 -19.38
CA GLY A 35 -3.52 7.36 -20.13
C GLY A 35 -4.49 7.02 -21.27
N ALA A 36 -5.80 7.04 -20.99
CA ALA A 36 -6.84 6.79 -21.98
C ALA A 36 -6.87 7.85 -23.09
N TYR A 37 -6.65 9.13 -22.74
CA TYR A 37 -6.54 10.22 -23.72
C TYR A 37 -5.33 10.04 -24.62
N LYS A 38 -4.16 9.73 -24.07
CA LYS A 38 -2.95 9.44 -24.85
C LYS A 38 -3.11 8.22 -25.76
N ALA A 39 -3.88 7.22 -25.33
CA ALA A 39 -4.23 6.05 -26.15
C ALA A 39 -5.38 6.31 -27.15
N GLY A 40 -5.90 7.54 -27.25
CA GLY A 40 -6.99 7.89 -28.17
C GLY A 40 -8.36 7.33 -27.81
N LYS A 41 -8.55 6.83 -26.57
CA LYS A 41 -9.82 6.20 -26.12
C LYS A 41 -10.85 7.20 -25.62
N ILE A 42 -10.44 8.37 -25.21
CA ILE A 42 -11.31 9.51 -24.82
C ILE A 42 -10.82 10.79 -25.46
N ASP A 43 -11.71 11.77 -25.62
CA ASP A 43 -11.37 13.10 -26.09
C ASP A 43 -10.95 14.06 -24.96
N ALA A 44 -10.44 15.24 -25.34
CA ALA A 44 -10.02 16.27 -24.40
C ALA A 44 -11.17 16.78 -23.51
N LYS A 45 -12.40 16.84 -24.03
CA LYS A 45 -13.57 17.27 -23.27
C LYS A 45 -13.88 16.32 -22.13
N LYS A 46 -13.80 15.01 -22.40
CA LYS A 46 -14.01 13.98 -21.38
C LYS A 46 -12.91 13.98 -20.33
N LEU A 47 -11.65 14.17 -20.73
CA LEU A 47 -10.53 14.30 -19.79
C LEU A 47 -10.74 15.49 -18.87
N THR A 48 -11.07 16.69 -19.42
CA THR A 48 -11.35 17.89 -18.64
C THR A 48 -12.50 17.68 -17.65
N GLU A 49 -13.58 16.99 -18.06
CA GLU A 49 -14.68 16.67 -17.15
C GLU A 49 -14.21 15.79 -15.97
N ILE A 50 -13.34 14.80 -16.21
CA ILE A 50 -12.76 13.96 -15.17
C ILE A 50 -11.89 14.80 -14.21
N GLU A 51 -10.98 15.60 -14.74
CA GLU A 51 -10.09 16.48 -13.96
C GLU A 51 -10.86 17.40 -13.01
N GLN A 52 -11.93 18.02 -13.51
CA GLN A 52 -12.74 18.96 -12.72
C GLN A 52 -13.54 18.28 -11.60
N LYS A 53 -13.83 16.98 -11.72
CA LYS A 53 -14.77 16.29 -10.83
C LYS A 53 -14.15 15.21 -9.95
N CYS A 54 -12.92 14.75 -10.22
CA CYS A 54 -12.34 13.60 -9.52
C CYS A 54 -11.94 13.89 -8.07
N CYS A 55 -11.66 15.15 -7.70
CA CYS A 55 -11.24 15.57 -6.37
C CYS A 55 -12.11 16.73 -5.86
N PRO A 56 -13.36 16.47 -5.44
CA PRO A 56 -14.36 17.51 -5.21
C PRO A 56 -14.23 18.25 -3.88
N SER A 57 -13.44 17.75 -2.94
CA SER A 57 -13.34 18.34 -1.60
C SER A 57 -11.91 18.28 -1.04
N CYS A 58 -11.69 18.91 0.11
CA CYS A 58 -10.42 18.75 0.86
C CYS A 58 -10.34 17.38 1.54
N GLY A 59 -9.13 16.99 1.92
CA GLY A 59 -8.83 15.74 2.61
C GLY A 59 -7.74 14.93 1.90
N SER A 60 -7.42 13.76 2.44
CA SER A 60 -6.63 12.75 1.76
C SER A 60 -7.43 12.13 0.61
N CYS A 61 -6.84 11.17 -0.13
CA CYS A 61 -7.55 10.50 -1.22
C CYS A 61 -8.88 9.87 -0.75
N SER A 62 -9.87 9.74 -1.66
CA SER A 62 -11.17 9.16 -1.31
C SER A 62 -11.17 7.63 -1.18
N GLY A 63 -10.19 6.92 -1.79
CA GLY A 63 -10.05 5.46 -1.73
C GLY A 63 -9.10 4.96 -0.64
N MET A 64 -8.93 3.63 -0.54
CA MET A 64 -7.98 2.96 0.35
C MET A 64 -6.57 3.01 -0.25
N PHE A 65 -6.04 4.23 -0.41
CA PHE A 65 -4.68 4.51 -0.84
C PHE A 65 -3.78 4.68 0.39
N THR A 66 -2.53 5.07 0.20
CA THR A 66 -1.53 5.08 1.28
C THR A 66 -1.96 5.90 2.50
N ALA A 67 -2.44 7.13 2.30
CA ALA A 67 -2.83 7.99 3.41
C ALA A 67 -3.97 7.39 4.24
N ASN A 68 -5.04 6.92 3.59
CA ASN A 68 -6.17 6.32 4.31
C ASN A 68 -5.83 4.97 4.92
N SER A 69 -4.97 4.17 4.28
CA SER A 69 -4.42 2.96 4.88
C SER A 69 -3.77 3.27 6.23
N MET A 70 -2.84 4.23 6.26
CA MET A 70 -2.16 4.59 7.49
C MET A 70 -3.06 5.29 8.51
N ASN A 71 -4.07 6.08 8.07
CA ASN A 71 -5.06 6.66 8.96
C ASN A 71 -5.89 5.58 9.68
N CYS A 72 -6.31 4.53 8.94
CA CYS A 72 -7.03 3.39 9.50
C CYS A 72 -6.12 2.58 10.43
N LEU A 73 -4.89 2.25 9.99
CA LEU A 73 -3.94 1.47 10.79
C LEU A 73 -3.46 2.22 12.05
N THR A 74 -3.42 3.57 12.02
CA THR A 74 -3.17 4.38 13.22
C THR A 74 -4.25 4.19 14.28
N GLU A 75 -5.52 4.05 13.86
CA GLU A 75 -6.64 3.73 14.75
C GLU A 75 -6.49 2.33 15.32
N VAL A 76 -6.17 1.33 14.47
CA VAL A 76 -5.97 -0.07 14.89
C VAL A 76 -4.79 -0.22 15.85
N LEU A 77 -3.68 0.50 15.62
CA LEU A 77 -2.53 0.56 16.54
C LEU A 77 -2.89 1.15 17.91
N GLY A 78 -4.11 1.65 18.09
CA GLY A 78 -4.56 2.27 19.32
C GLY A 78 -4.10 3.73 19.49
N MET A 79 -3.50 4.37 18.49
CA MET A 79 -2.95 5.73 18.56
C MET A 79 -3.93 6.82 18.11
N GLY A 80 -5.09 6.46 17.56
CA GLY A 80 -6.18 7.35 17.17
C GLY A 80 -7.50 6.96 17.83
N LEU A 81 -8.44 7.91 17.93
CA LEU A 81 -9.82 7.63 18.38
C LEU A 81 -10.60 6.93 17.26
N SER A 82 -11.67 6.19 17.64
CA SER A 82 -12.58 5.57 16.68
C SER A 82 -13.13 6.58 15.66
N GLY A 83 -13.06 6.24 14.39
CA GLY A 83 -13.38 7.10 13.27
C GLY A 83 -12.21 7.97 12.77
N ASN A 84 -11.04 7.88 13.40
CA ASN A 84 -9.86 8.59 12.93
C ASN A 84 -9.51 8.25 11.49
N GLY A 85 -9.63 6.97 11.11
CA GLY A 85 -9.32 6.49 9.76
C GLY A 85 -10.37 6.83 8.72
N THR A 86 -11.65 6.95 9.09
CA THR A 86 -12.75 6.87 8.12
C THR A 86 -13.65 8.11 8.04
N ILE A 87 -13.80 8.91 9.10
CA ILE A 87 -14.64 10.12 9.06
C ILE A 87 -14.10 11.07 7.96
N PRO A 88 -14.93 11.47 6.97
CA PRO A 88 -14.52 12.41 5.92
C PRO A 88 -14.09 13.78 6.46
N ALA A 89 -13.14 14.43 5.77
CA ALA A 89 -12.55 15.70 6.18
C ALA A 89 -13.58 16.83 6.29
N VAL A 90 -14.59 16.83 5.44
CA VAL A 90 -15.63 17.89 5.35
C VAL A 90 -16.76 17.71 6.35
N GLN A 91 -16.82 16.58 7.05
CA GLN A 91 -17.89 16.33 8.02
C GLN A 91 -17.62 17.00 9.36
N SER A 92 -18.67 17.55 10.00
CA SER A 92 -18.58 18.15 11.34
C SER A 92 -18.12 17.16 12.42
N ALA A 93 -18.31 15.86 12.20
CA ALA A 93 -17.80 14.80 13.06
C ALA A 93 -16.27 14.83 13.16
N ARG A 94 -15.54 15.22 12.09
CA ARG A 94 -14.08 15.37 12.11
C ARG A 94 -13.62 16.44 13.11
N ILE A 95 -14.34 17.58 13.16
CA ILE A 95 -14.05 18.64 14.13
C ILE A 95 -14.33 18.17 15.57
N ARG A 96 -15.43 17.43 15.78
CA ARG A 96 -15.74 16.85 17.10
C ARG A 96 -14.67 15.86 17.54
N LEU A 97 -14.20 14.99 16.64
CA LEU A 97 -13.12 14.05 16.91
C LEU A 97 -11.82 14.78 17.35
N ALA A 98 -11.45 15.87 16.64
CA ALA A 98 -10.28 16.66 17.00
C ALA A 98 -10.40 17.27 18.39
N LYS A 99 -11.58 17.79 18.76
CA LYS A 99 -11.85 18.30 20.11
C LYS A 99 -11.77 17.21 21.18
N GLN A 100 -12.34 16.04 20.91
CA GLN A 100 -12.25 14.87 21.80
C GLN A 100 -10.80 14.42 21.97
N ALA A 101 -10.00 14.40 20.91
CA ALA A 101 -8.59 14.07 20.98
C ALA A 101 -7.80 15.06 21.85
N GLY A 102 -8.13 16.36 21.74
CA GLY A 102 -7.52 17.39 22.57
C GLY A 102 -7.84 17.20 24.09
N MET A 103 -9.05 16.78 24.43
CA MET A 103 -9.38 16.42 25.82
C MET A 103 -8.67 15.12 26.25
N LYS A 104 -8.65 14.13 25.38
CA LYS A 104 -8.09 12.82 25.67
C LYS A 104 -6.57 12.86 25.88
N VAL A 105 -5.80 13.72 25.16
CA VAL A 105 -4.36 13.84 25.37
C VAL A 105 -4.02 14.32 26.79
N MET A 106 -4.90 15.11 27.43
CA MET A 106 -4.71 15.53 28.83
C MET A 106 -4.82 14.34 29.79
N GLU A 107 -5.78 13.45 29.57
CA GLU A 107 -5.90 12.20 30.35
C GLU A 107 -4.65 11.30 30.18
N LEU A 108 -4.14 11.19 28.93
CA LEU A 108 -2.90 10.45 28.66
C LEU A 108 -1.70 11.03 29.40
N LEU A 109 -1.63 12.36 29.47
CA LEU A 109 -0.57 13.07 30.20
C LEU A 109 -0.68 12.80 31.71
N GLU A 110 -1.85 12.94 32.29
CA GLU A 110 -2.11 12.68 33.73
C GLU A 110 -1.78 11.24 34.13
N LYS A 111 -2.14 10.27 33.27
CA LYS A 111 -1.89 8.83 33.50
C LYS A 111 -0.50 8.40 33.03
N ASN A 112 0.28 9.29 32.42
CA ASN A 112 1.58 9.03 31.81
C ASN A 112 1.56 7.85 30.81
N ILE A 113 0.48 7.72 30.04
CA ILE A 113 0.35 6.70 28.98
C ILE A 113 1.09 7.20 27.72
N ARG A 114 2.05 6.43 27.25
CA ARG A 114 2.98 6.79 26.18
C ARG A 114 2.79 5.92 24.95
N PRO A 115 3.24 6.35 23.76
CA PRO A 115 3.11 5.56 22.53
C PRO A 115 3.64 4.13 22.63
N ARG A 116 4.77 3.89 23.30
CA ARG A 116 5.34 2.54 23.44
C ARG A 116 4.59 1.64 24.43
N ASP A 117 3.74 2.20 25.29
CA ASP A 117 2.84 1.43 26.16
C ASP A 117 1.66 0.89 25.36
N ILE A 118 1.30 1.55 24.24
CA ILE A 118 0.18 1.21 23.36
C ILE A 118 0.67 0.41 22.15
N MET A 119 1.70 0.88 21.44
CA MET A 119 2.25 0.23 20.24
C MET A 119 3.15 -0.95 20.63
N THR A 120 2.57 -1.97 21.23
CA THR A 120 3.20 -3.25 21.54
C THR A 120 3.37 -4.11 20.28
N TYR A 121 4.14 -5.19 20.37
CA TYR A 121 4.26 -6.14 19.24
C TYR A 121 2.89 -6.67 18.79
N ASP A 122 2.01 -7.02 19.72
CA ASP A 122 0.66 -7.50 19.43
C ASP A 122 -0.23 -6.43 18.78
N ALA A 123 -0.02 -5.13 19.10
CA ALA A 123 -0.71 -4.04 18.40
C ALA A 123 -0.30 -3.95 16.92
N PHE A 124 0.96 -4.23 16.59
CA PHE A 124 1.40 -4.34 15.21
C PHE A 124 0.82 -5.58 14.50
N LEU A 125 0.68 -6.72 15.19
CA LEU A 125 -0.01 -7.88 14.64
C LEU A 125 -1.48 -7.58 14.32
N ASN A 126 -2.19 -6.89 15.21
CA ASN A 126 -3.55 -6.41 14.95
C ASN A 126 -3.58 -5.48 13.73
N ALA A 127 -2.63 -4.55 13.64
CA ALA A 127 -2.56 -3.63 12.50
C ALA A 127 -2.34 -4.39 11.19
N MET A 128 -1.45 -5.37 11.14
CA MET A 128 -1.23 -6.21 9.96
C MET A 128 -2.48 -7.04 9.63
N THR A 129 -3.18 -7.59 10.62
CA THR A 129 -4.42 -8.34 10.41
C THR A 129 -5.49 -7.46 9.76
N VAL A 130 -5.72 -6.25 10.29
CA VAL A 130 -6.69 -5.31 9.71
C VAL A 130 -6.23 -4.79 8.34
N ASP A 131 -4.93 -4.60 8.13
CA ASP A 131 -4.32 -4.28 6.83
C ASP A 131 -4.70 -5.29 5.75
N MET A 132 -4.58 -6.59 6.07
CA MET A 132 -4.97 -7.69 5.19
C MET A 132 -6.47 -7.73 4.93
N ALA A 133 -7.29 -7.52 5.96
CA ALA A 133 -8.75 -7.54 5.85
C ALA A 133 -9.30 -6.37 5.00
N LEU A 134 -8.71 -5.19 5.11
CA LEU A 134 -9.07 -4.00 4.33
C LEU A 134 -8.51 -4.05 2.89
N GLY A 135 -7.45 -4.82 2.64
CA GLY A 135 -6.67 -4.73 1.41
C GLY A 135 -6.09 -3.33 1.24
N CYS A 136 -5.30 -2.88 2.19
CA CYS A 136 -4.67 -1.57 2.21
C CYS A 136 -3.65 -1.37 1.07
N SER A 137 -2.97 -0.24 1.08
CA SER A 137 -1.84 0.03 0.18
C SER A 137 -0.63 -0.84 0.52
N THR A 138 0.10 -1.32 -0.49
CA THR A 138 1.40 -1.99 -0.28
C THR A 138 2.40 -1.15 0.50
N ASN A 139 2.21 0.18 0.54
CA ASN A 139 3.05 1.07 1.34
C ASN A 139 2.89 0.86 2.86
N SER A 140 1.82 0.20 3.34
CA SER A 140 1.71 -0.22 4.74
C SER A 140 2.84 -1.16 5.13
N MET A 141 3.27 -2.02 4.19
CA MET A 141 4.39 -2.95 4.36
C MET A 141 5.77 -2.27 4.40
N LEU A 142 5.81 -0.96 4.15
CA LEU A 142 6.97 -0.10 4.39
C LEU A 142 6.82 0.66 5.72
N HIS A 143 5.63 1.24 5.95
CA HIS A 143 5.39 2.14 7.07
C HIS A 143 5.23 1.41 8.41
N LEU A 144 4.52 0.28 8.47
CA LEU A 144 4.38 -0.50 9.70
C LEU A 144 5.74 -1.01 10.21
N PRO A 145 6.61 -1.63 9.38
CA PRO A 145 7.95 -2.00 9.78
C PRO A 145 8.80 -0.80 10.26
N ALA A 146 8.68 0.37 9.61
CA ALA A 146 9.39 1.57 10.04
C ALA A 146 8.94 2.07 11.43
N ILE A 147 7.63 2.06 11.71
CA ILE A 147 7.10 2.46 13.02
C ILE A 147 7.47 1.42 14.08
N ALA A 148 7.38 0.13 13.77
CA ALA A 148 7.75 -0.96 14.66
C ALA A 148 9.24 -0.90 15.03
N HIS A 149 10.11 -0.59 14.07
CA HIS A 149 11.55 -0.36 14.32
C HIS A 149 11.78 0.71 15.40
N GLU A 150 11.06 1.82 15.34
CA GLU A 150 11.15 2.88 16.36
C GLU A 150 10.60 2.48 17.74
N CYS A 151 9.81 1.40 17.79
CA CYS A 151 9.35 0.77 19.02
C CYS A 151 10.28 -0.38 19.49
N GLY A 152 11.32 -0.72 18.73
CA GLY A 152 12.24 -1.81 19.02
C GLY A 152 11.79 -3.19 18.53
N TYR A 153 10.80 -3.24 17.60
CA TYR A 153 10.29 -4.48 17.02
C TYR A 153 10.72 -4.64 15.56
N LYS A 154 10.81 -5.89 15.12
CA LYS A 154 11.03 -6.25 13.72
C LYS A 154 9.77 -6.92 13.18
N LEU A 155 9.26 -6.42 12.08
CA LEU A 155 8.23 -7.08 11.26
C LEU A 155 8.87 -7.46 9.93
N ASP A 156 8.67 -8.68 9.48
CA ASP A 156 9.22 -9.14 8.21
C ASP A 156 8.12 -9.61 7.23
N MET A 157 8.51 -9.85 6.00
CA MET A 157 7.57 -10.20 4.93
C MET A 157 7.01 -11.63 5.06
N HIS A 158 7.70 -12.57 5.73
CA HIS A 158 7.18 -13.91 5.99
C HIS A 158 6.03 -13.84 6.98
N LEU A 159 6.18 -13.06 8.07
CA LEU A 159 5.10 -12.80 9.01
C LEU A 159 3.87 -12.19 8.32
N ALA A 160 4.09 -11.30 7.34
CA ALA A 160 2.99 -10.73 6.56
C ALA A 160 2.18 -11.81 5.81
N ASN A 161 2.86 -12.78 5.19
CA ASN A 161 2.19 -13.90 4.53
C ASN A 161 1.46 -14.80 5.53
N GLU A 162 2.09 -15.12 6.67
CA GLU A 162 1.44 -15.93 7.71
C GLU A 162 0.13 -15.31 8.21
N ILE A 163 0.10 -13.98 8.37
CA ILE A 163 -1.11 -13.25 8.77
C ILE A 163 -2.09 -13.20 7.60
N SER A 164 -1.63 -12.92 6.38
CA SER A 164 -2.47 -12.83 5.18
C SER A 164 -3.22 -14.14 4.90
N GLU A 165 -2.56 -15.29 5.04
CA GLU A 165 -3.18 -16.60 4.80
C GLU A 165 -4.27 -16.96 5.84
N LYS A 166 -4.25 -16.35 7.02
CA LYS A 166 -5.23 -16.57 8.09
C LYS A 166 -6.33 -15.51 8.15
N THR A 167 -6.15 -14.40 7.43
CA THR A 167 -7.03 -13.23 7.50
C THR A 167 -7.82 -13.08 6.22
N PRO A 168 -9.14 -13.22 6.23
CA PRO A 168 -9.95 -13.00 5.04
C PRO A 168 -9.97 -11.52 4.64
N ASN A 169 -10.07 -11.26 3.33
CA ASN A 169 -10.29 -9.91 2.82
C ASN A 169 -11.78 -9.55 2.90
N LEU A 170 -12.12 -8.57 3.74
CA LEU A 170 -13.50 -8.19 4.05
C LEU A 170 -13.98 -6.96 3.29
N CYS A 171 -13.07 -6.17 2.69
CA CYS A 171 -13.43 -4.92 2.04
C CYS A 171 -12.83 -4.82 0.64
N HIS A 172 -13.65 -4.40 -0.33
CA HIS A 172 -13.21 -4.06 -1.69
C HIS A 172 -13.35 -2.55 -1.94
N LEU A 173 -12.42 -1.80 -1.37
CA LEU A 173 -12.36 -0.34 -1.51
C LEU A 173 -11.51 0.05 -2.73
N SER A 174 -11.83 1.18 -3.37
CA SER A 174 -11.02 1.71 -4.48
C SER A 174 -9.52 1.78 -4.09
N PRO A 175 -8.58 1.30 -4.94
CA PRO A 175 -8.71 0.93 -6.33
C PRO A 175 -9.10 -0.54 -6.58
N ALA A 176 -9.15 -1.39 -5.55
CA ALA A 176 -9.47 -2.82 -5.69
C ALA A 176 -10.95 -3.07 -6.02
N GLY A 177 -11.84 -2.19 -5.57
CA GLY A 177 -13.28 -2.29 -5.75
C GLY A 177 -13.98 -0.94 -5.93
N PRO A 178 -15.31 -0.92 -5.93
CA PRO A 178 -16.10 0.28 -6.26
C PRO A 178 -16.34 1.22 -5.08
N HIS A 179 -16.07 0.77 -3.84
CA HIS A 179 -16.40 1.52 -2.62
C HIS A 179 -15.29 2.48 -2.21
N PHE A 180 -15.66 3.50 -1.42
CA PHE A 180 -14.78 4.57 -0.96
C PHE A 180 -14.77 4.67 0.57
N ILE A 181 -13.85 5.47 1.12
CA ILE A 181 -13.69 5.61 2.58
C ILE A 181 -14.94 6.18 3.25
N GLU A 182 -15.65 7.10 2.60
CA GLU A 182 -16.91 7.63 3.12
C GLU A 182 -17.97 6.53 3.32
N GLU A 183 -18.04 5.56 2.40
CA GLU A 183 -18.95 4.42 2.52
C GLU A 183 -18.51 3.46 3.64
N LEU A 184 -17.20 3.20 3.77
CA LEU A 184 -16.68 2.43 4.89
C LEU A 184 -17.03 3.07 6.24
N ASN A 185 -16.96 4.42 6.33
CA ASN A 185 -17.37 5.15 7.53
C ASN A 185 -18.85 4.90 7.87
N GLU A 186 -19.73 5.01 6.89
CA GLU A 186 -21.17 4.79 7.07
C GLU A 186 -21.50 3.32 7.42
N ALA A 187 -20.73 2.36 6.88
CA ALA A 187 -20.86 0.93 7.17
C ALA A 187 -20.41 0.54 8.60
N GLY A 188 -19.82 1.47 9.36
CA GLY A 188 -19.38 1.25 10.73
C GLY A 188 -17.87 1.44 10.97
N GLY A 189 -17.12 1.74 9.92
CA GLY A 189 -15.71 2.09 9.98
C GLY A 189 -14.80 0.97 10.48
N ILE A 190 -13.65 1.36 10.97
CA ILE A 190 -12.63 0.41 11.48
C ILE A 190 -13.14 -0.42 12.67
N PRO A 191 -13.90 0.13 13.62
CA PRO A 191 -14.45 -0.69 14.71
C PRO A 191 -15.31 -1.86 14.22
N ALA A 192 -16.13 -1.67 13.18
CA ALA A 192 -16.95 -2.73 12.59
C ALA A 192 -16.10 -3.81 11.92
N VAL A 193 -15.04 -3.44 11.18
CA VAL A 193 -14.10 -4.39 10.60
C VAL A 193 -13.39 -5.19 11.70
N MET A 194 -12.91 -4.53 12.74
CA MET A 194 -12.28 -5.19 13.90
C MET A 194 -13.25 -6.12 14.62
N LYS A 195 -14.52 -5.73 14.75
CA LYS A 195 -15.56 -6.58 15.35
C LYS A 195 -15.82 -7.85 14.53
N GLU A 196 -15.82 -7.73 13.19
CA GLU A 196 -15.92 -8.92 12.32
C GLU A 196 -14.74 -9.88 12.51
N LEU A 197 -13.51 -9.36 12.54
CA LEU A 197 -12.30 -10.15 12.77
C LEU A 197 -12.25 -10.81 14.15
N ASP A 198 -12.76 -10.12 15.18
CA ASP A 198 -12.83 -10.63 16.56
C ASP A 198 -13.73 -11.87 16.68
N LYS A 199 -14.78 -12.00 15.84
CA LYS A 199 -15.66 -13.19 15.83
C LYS A 199 -14.91 -14.51 15.62
N LYS A 200 -13.75 -14.47 14.94
CA LYS A 200 -12.86 -15.63 14.75
C LYS A 200 -11.60 -15.58 15.62
N GLY A 201 -11.52 -14.66 16.59
CA GLY A 201 -10.39 -14.53 17.49
C GLY A 201 -9.08 -14.11 16.78
N LEU A 202 -9.17 -13.37 15.67
CA LEU A 202 -8.02 -12.96 14.87
C LEU A 202 -7.30 -11.74 15.47
N LEU A 203 -7.86 -11.09 16.50
CA LEU A 203 -7.29 -9.91 17.13
C LEU A 203 -6.92 -10.18 18.59
N LYS A 204 -5.92 -9.46 19.08
CA LYS A 204 -5.58 -9.30 20.49
C LYS A 204 -6.40 -8.12 21.04
N THR A 205 -7.46 -8.39 21.77
CA THR A 205 -8.44 -7.37 22.13
C THR A 205 -8.26 -6.79 23.54
N ASP A 206 -7.35 -7.34 24.34
CA ASP A 206 -6.98 -6.87 25.68
C ASP A 206 -5.98 -5.70 25.68
N LEU A 207 -5.53 -5.26 24.50
CA LEU A 207 -4.52 -4.22 24.34
C LEU A 207 -5.09 -2.82 24.65
N MET A 208 -4.31 -2.01 25.37
CA MET A 208 -4.64 -0.62 25.70
C MET A 208 -4.57 0.28 24.47
N THR A 209 -5.41 1.32 24.44
CA THR A 209 -5.41 2.35 23.41
C THR A 209 -5.38 3.76 23.99
N VAL A 210 -5.23 4.78 23.15
CA VAL A 210 -5.32 6.21 23.56
C VAL A 210 -6.67 6.60 24.15
N THR A 211 -7.70 5.78 24.04
CA THR A 211 -8.99 6.02 24.72
C THR A 211 -8.91 5.75 26.21
N GLY A 212 -7.84 5.14 26.70
CA GLY A 212 -7.70 4.64 28.06
C GLY A 212 -8.51 3.38 28.34
N LYS A 213 -9.03 2.75 27.27
CA LYS A 213 -9.77 1.49 27.24
C LYS A 213 -9.06 0.48 26.37
N THR A 214 -9.42 -0.79 26.51
CA THR A 214 -8.93 -1.86 25.66
C THR A 214 -9.55 -1.82 24.26
N VAL A 215 -8.96 -2.56 23.34
CA VAL A 215 -9.55 -2.79 22.01
C VAL A 215 -10.94 -3.41 22.14
N ALA A 216 -11.12 -4.44 23.00
CA ALA A 216 -12.42 -5.08 23.24
C ALA A 216 -13.50 -4.07 23.66
N GLU A 217 -13.19 -3.20 24.60
CA GLU A 217 -14.12 -2.16 25.07
C GLU A 217 -14.45 -1.13 23.98
N ASN A 218 -13.48 -0.79 23.12
CA ASN A 218 -13.69 0.16 22.03
C ASN A 218 -14.57 -0.39 20.89
N ILE A 219 -14.55 -1.70 20.65
CA ILE A 219 -15.34 -2.35 19.60
C ILE A 219 -16.61 -3.04 20.11
N ALA A 220 -16.88 -2.97 21.42
CA ALA A 220 -18.01 -3.69 22.04
C ALA A 220 -19.34 -3.39 21.34
N ASP A 221 -19.64 -2.12 21.13
CA ASP A 221 -20.87 -1.61 20.52
C ASP A 221 -20.75 -1.37 19.00
N ALA A 222 -19.67 -1.85 18.38
CA ALA A 222 -19.48 -1.68 16.94
C ALA A 222 -20.44 -2.59 16.16
N GLU A 223 -21.05 -2.04 15.12
CA GLU A 223 -22.00 -2.73 14.25
C GLU A 223 -21.55 -2.63 12.80
N ASN A 224 -21.61 -3.75 12.08
CA ASN A 224 -21.53 -3.77 10.63
C ASN A 224 -22.91 -3.41 10.07
N LYS A 225 -23.04 -2.22 9.48
CA LYS A 225 -24.30 -1.67 8.97
C LYS A 225 -24.52 -1.93 7.49
N ASP A 226 -23.50 -2.41 6.78
CA ASP A 226 -23.57 -2.69 5.34
C ASP A 226 -22.62 -3.84 4.98
N GLU A 227 -23.22 -5.02 4.75
CA GLU A 227 -22.51 -6.25 4.42
C GLU A 227 -21.95 -6.26 2.97
N GLU A 228 -22.31 -5.29 2.14
CA GLU A 228 -21.71 -5.15 0.83
C GLU A 228 -20.33 -4.45 0.93
N ILE A 229 -20.19 -3.54 1.87
CA ILE A 229 -18.96 -2.75 2.09
C ILE A 229 -17.99 -3.48 3.02
N ILE A 230 -18.51 -4.01 4.14
CA ILE A 230 -17.78 -4.84 5.11
C ILE A 230 -18.41 -6.23 5.07
N ARG A 231 -17.77 -7.17 4.37
CA ARG A 231 -18.28 -8.55 4.33
C ARG A 231 -18.29 -9.18 5.70
N PRO A 232 -19.34 -9.96 6.02
CA PRO A 232 -19.30 -10.85 7.18
C PRO A 232 -18.10 -11.79 7.08
N ILE A 233 -17.50 -12.08 8.24
CA ILE A 233 -16.29 -12.92 8.32
C ILE A 233 -16.46 -14.31 7.69
N ASP A 234 -17.69 -14.83 7.62
CA ASP A 234 -18.03 -16.13 7.05
C ASP A 234 -18.37 -16.05 5.54
N LYS A 235 -18.39 -14.85 4.97
CA LYS A 235 -18.64 -14.61 3.53
C LYS A 235 -17.73 -13.53 2.98
N PRO A 236 -16.39 -13.67 3.10
CA PRO A 236 -15.43 -12.66 2.68
C PRO A 236 -15.39 -12.53 1.14
N TYR A 237 -14.74 -11.47 0.65
CA TYR A 237 -14.37 -11.34 -0.76
C TYR A 237 -13.30 -12.37 -1.15
N SER A 238 -12.38 -12.68 -0.23
CA SER A 238 -11.34 -13.71 -0.37
C SER A 238 -11.05 -14.32 0.99
N GLU A 239 -10.79 -15.62 1.03
CA GLU A 239 -10.38 -16.34 2.26
C GLU A 239 -9.00 -15.89 2.76
N THR A 240 -8.22 -15.25 1.91
CA THR A 240 -6.88 -14.73 2.23
C THR A 240 -6.84 -13.21 2.10
N GLY A 241 -5.87 -12.60 2.75
CA GLY A 241 -5.69 -11.16 2.83
C GLY A 241 -5.45 -10.45 1.50
N GLY A 242 -5.71 -9.15 1.50
CA GLY A 242 -5.60 -8.31 0.31
C GLY A 242 -4.17 -7.95 -0.11
N ILE A 243 -3.14 -8.30 0.69
CA ILE A 243 -1.72 -8.08 0.39
C ILE A 243 -0.98 -9.42 0.47
N ALA A 244 -0.02 -9.62 -0.44
CA ALA A 244 0.89 -10.75 -0.43
C ALA A 244 2.35 -10.29 -0.60
N ALA A 245 3.27 -10.96 0.10
CA ALA A 245 4.70 -10.85 -0.16
C ALA A 245 5.14 -11.98 -1.09
N LEU A 246 5.97 -11.66 -2.10
CA LEU A 246 6.49 -12.64 -3.05
C LEU A 246 7.98 -12.79 -2.87
N PHE A 247 8.46 -14.04 -3.02
CA PHE A 247 9.86 -14.43 -2.89
C PHE A 247 10.30 -15.23 -4.10
N GLY A 248 11.60 -15.35 -4.30
CA GLY A 248 12.19 -16.12 -5.38
C GLY A 248 13.60 -15.64 -5.70
N ASN A 249 14.17 -16.18 -6.77
CA ASN A 249 15.51 -15.77 -7.19
C ASN A 249 15.58 -14.30 -7.63
N LEU A 250 14.43 -13.69 -8.00
CA LEU A 250 14.33 -12.27 -8.35
C LEU A 250 14.14 -11.38 -7.12
N ALA A 251 13.51 -11.88 -6.06
CA ALA A 251 13.24 -11.15 -4.83
C ALA A 251 13.60 -11.99 -3.60
N PRO A 252 14.89 -12.31 -3.36
CA PRO A 252 15.30 -13.18 -2.25
C PRO A 252 15.01 -12.60 -0.86
N GLU A 253 14.94 -11.27 -0.71
CA GLU A 253 14.54 -10.60 0.52
C GLU A 253 13.03 -10.23 0.53
N GLY A 254 12.31 -10.53 -0.55
CA GLY A 254 10.89 -10.29 -0.70
C GLY A 254 10.53 -9.10 -1.60
N SER A 255 9.27 -9.04 -1.92
CA SER A 255 8.58 -7.99 -2.65
C SER A 255 7.12 -7.97 -2.20
N VAL A 256 6.33 -6.99 -2.61
CA VAL A 256 4.94 -6.87 -2.15
C VAL A 256 3.99 -6.57 -3.31
N VAL A 257 2.80 -7.17 -3.25
CA VAL A 257 1.72 -6.92 -4.20
C VAL A 257 0.39 -6.73 -3.49
N LYS A 258 -0.44 -5.82 -3.99
CA LYS A 258 -1.85 -5.68 -3.56
C LYS A 258 -2.68 -6.75 -4.28
N ARG A 259 -2.74 -7.95 -3.70
CA ARG A 259 -3.44 -9.12 -4.24
C ARG A 259 -4.91 -8.81 -4.56
N SER A 260 -5.60 -8.06 -3.69
CA SER A 260 -7.01 -7.68 -3.86
C SER A 260 -7.28 -6.78 -5.07
N ALA A 261 -6.26 -6.17 -5.67
CA ALA A 261 -6.38 -5.31 -6.84
C ALA A 261 -5.86 -5.96 -8.13
N VAL A 262 -5.47 -7.23 -8.07
CA VAL A 262 -5.00 -8.01 -9.24
C VAL A 262 -6.16 -8.77 -9.85
N ALA A 263 -6.31 -8.67 -11.16
CA ALA A 263 -7.32 -9.45 -11.89
C ALA A 263 -7.01 -10.95 -11.80
N PRO A 264 -8.03 -11.83 -11.71
CA PRO A 264 -7.82 -13.26 -11.51
C PRO A 264 -6.87 -13.89 -12.53
N GLU A 265 -6.94 -13.48 -13.79
CA GLU A 265 -6.09 -13.94 -14.89
C GLU A 265 -4.62 -13.52 -14.75
N MET A 266 -4.33 -12.51 -13.91
CA MET A 266 -2.99 -12.00 -13.66
C MET A 266 -2.38 -12.48 -12.33
N LEU A 267 -3.10 -13.30 -11.57
CA LEU A 267 -2.55 -13.90 -10.34
C LEU A 267 -1.39 -14.85 -10.62
N VAL A 268 -1.41 -15.48 -11.79
CA VAL A 268 -0.28 -16.24 -12.34
C VAL A 268 0.04 -15.67 -13.70
N HIS A 269 1.24 -15.13 -13.88
CA HIS A 269 1.67 -14.47 -15.10
C HIS A 269 3.11 -14.83 -15.45
N LYS A 270 3.39 -14.95 -16.74
CA LYS A 270 4.73 -15.19 -17.26
C LYS A 270 4.93 -14.40 -18.53
N GLY A 271 5.99 -13.62 -18.60
CA GLY A 271 6.24 -12.79 -19.77
C GLY A 271 7.65 -12.23 -19.88
N PRO A 272 7.98 -11.67 -21.05
CA PRO A 272 9.27 -11.06 -21.29
C PRO A 272 9.40 -9.72 -20.58
N ALA A 273 10.56 -9.48 -20.00
CA ALA A 273 10.94 -8.23 -19.35
C ALA A 273 11.08 -7.09 -20.38
N ARG A 274 10.52 -5.93 -20.03
CA ARG A 274 10.79 -4.63 -20.65
C ARG A 274 11.47 -3.75 -19.62
N VAL A 275 12.76 -3.49 -19.79
CA VAL A 275 13.61 -2.99 -18.71
C VAL A 275 13.85 -1.49 -18.85
N PHE A 276 13.57 -0.74 -17.78
CA PHE A 276 13.73 0.70 -17.69
C PHE A 276 14.43 1.08 -16.38
N ASP A 277 15.32 2.08 -16.46
CA ASP A 277 16.14 2.52 -15.34
C ASP A 277 15.59 3.79 -14.67
N SER A 278 14.36 4.18 -15.03
CA SER A 278 13.59 5.27 -14.41
C SER A 278 12.11 5.14 -14.71
N GLU A 279 11.28 5.78 -13.86
CA GLU A 279 9.84 5.93 -14.08
C GLU A 279 9.55 6.62 -15.42
N GLU A 280 10.30 7.66 -15.75
CA GLU A 280 10.11 8.49 -16.95
C GLU A 280 10.31 7.70 -18.24
N GLU A 281 11.33 6.84 -18.28
CA GLU A 281 11.59 5.98 -19.44
C GLU A 281 10.45 4.95 -19.62
N ALA A 282 9.99 4.34 -18.53
CA ALA A 282 8.88 3.39 -18.57
C ALA A 282 7.59 4.05 -19.07
N ILE A 283 7.24 5.23 -18.56
CA ILE A 283 6.06 5.99 -18.98
C ILE A 283 6.16 6.33 -20.47
N ALA A 284 7.31 6.82 -20.93
CA ALA A 284 7.52 7.15 -22.35
C ALA A 284 7.35 5.92 -23.24
N ALA A 285 7.82 4.74 -22.82
CA ALA A 285 7.66 3.50 -23.55
C ALA A 285 6.19 3.01 -23.61
N ILE A 286 5.45 3.12 -22.49
CA ILE A 286 4.03 2.77 -22.42
C ILE A 286 3.23 3.68 -23.36
N TRP A 287 3.38 4.98 -23.26
CA TRP A 287 2.68 5.94 -24.12
C TRP A 287 3.11 5.85 -25.59
N GLY A 288 4.35 5.46 -25.84
CA GLY A 288 4.88 5.22 -27.19
C GLY A 288 4.42 3.91 -27.81
N GLY A 289 3.57 3.11 -27.13
CA GLY A 289 3.01 1.85 -27.63
C GLY A 289 4.08 0.74 -27.78
N LYS A 290 5.19 0.84 -27.05
CA LYS A 290 6.26 -0.18 -27.07
C LYS A 290 5.94 -1.40 -26.20
N ILE A 291 5.06 -1.24 -25.22
CA ILE A 291 4.62 -2.32 -24.31
C ILE A 291 3.47 -3.08 -24.99
N LYS A 292 3.53 -4.40 -24.93
CA LYS A 292 2.59 -5.32 -25.57
C LYS A 292 1.91 -6.23 -24.54
N ASP A 293 0.82 -6.85 -24.95
CA ASP A 293 0.18 -7.91 -24.16
C ASP A 293 1.20 -9.00 -23.78
N GLY A 294 1.19 -9.39 -22.52
CA GLY A 294 2.07 -10.40 -21.96
C GLY A 294 3.39 -9.87 -21.41
N ASP A 295 3.78 -8.62 -21.67
CA ASP A 295 5.02 -8.04 -21.17
C ASP A 295 5.04 -7.90 -19.63
N VAL A 296 6.24 -7.93 -19.04
CA VAL A 296 6.53 -7.53 -17.66
C VAL A 296 7.41 -6.28 -17.68
N VAL A 297 6.83 -5.15 -17.30
CA VAL A 297 7.55 -3.87 -17.22
C VAL A 297 8.39 -3.84 -15.94
N VAL A 298 9.71 -3.65 -16.09
CA VAL A 298 10.66 -3.61 -14.98
C VAL A 298 11.18 -2.18 -14.84
N ILE A 299 10.93 -1.56 -13.66
CA ILE A 299 11.44 -0.22 -13.33
C ILE A 299 12.43 -0.35 -12.18
N ARG A 300 13.69 -0.07 -12.43
CA ARG A 300 14.78 -0.23 -11.47
C ARG A 300 15.45 1.08 -11.10
N TYR A 301 16.28 1.03 -10.02
CA TYR A 301 16.96 2.19 -9.44
C TYR A 301 16.00 3.25 -8.88
N GLU A 302 14.82 2.81 -8.43
CA GLU A 302 13.81 3.61 -7.71
C GLU A 302 13.64 3.17 -6.25
N GLY A 303 14.48 2.22 -5.79
CA GLY A 303 14.54 1.77 -4.41
C GLY A 303 15.14 2.81 -3.45
N PRO A 304 15.23 2.48 -2.14
CA PRO A 304 15.66 3.43 -1.10
C PRO A 304 17.00 4.11 -1.38
N LYS A 305 17.97 3.39 -1.94
CA LYS A 305 19.32 3.94 -2.29
C LYS A 305 19.39 4.43 -3.73
N GLY A 306 18.82 3.69 -4.67
CA GLY A 306 18.87 4.01 -6.10
C GLY A 306 18.04 5.23 -6.47
N GLY A 307 16.84 5.36 -5.88
CA GLY A 307 15.93 6.50 -5.96
C GLY A 307 15.70 7.10 -4.56
N PRO A 308 16.66 7.86 -3.99
CA PRO A 308 16.60 8.29 -2.60
C PRO A 308 15.29 8.98 -2.24
N GLY A 309 14.63 8.48 -1.17
CA GLY A 309 13.28 8.87 -0.79
C GLY A 309 12.20 7.95 -1.34
N MET A 310 12.55 7.02 -2.27
CA MET A 310 11.66 5.95 -2.76
C MET A 310 10.31 6.51 -3.21
N ARG A 311 10.31 7.29 -4.30
CA ARG A 311 9.11 7.98 -4.78
C ARG A 311 7.95 7.03 -5.03
N GLU A 312 6.75 7.53 -4.80
CA GLU A 312 5.51 6.79 -4.95
C GLU A 312 5.00 6.89 -6.40
N MET A 313 5.30 5.88 -7.22
CA MET A 313 4.98 5.87 -8.64
C MET A 313 3.51 5.53 -8.89
N LEU A 314 2.77 6.44 -9.55
CA LEU A 314 1.38 6.22 -9.98
C LEU A 314 1.26 6.22 -11.50
N SER A 315 2.05 7.04 -12.18
CA SER A 315 1.91 7.24 -13.63
C SER A 315 2.13 5.97 -14.45
N PRO A 316 3.10 5.07 -14.18
CA PRO A 316 3.28 3.85 -14.96
C PRO A 316 2.07 2.91 -14.86
N THR A 317 1.55 2.67 -13.63
CA THR A 317 0.39 1.79 -13.42
C THR A 317 -0.86 2.36 -14.06
N SER A 318 -1.09 3.68 -13.94
CA SER A 318 -2.22 4.36 -14.55
C SER A 318 -2.12 4.42 -16.08
N ALA A 319 -0.91 4.55 -16.64
CA ALA A 319 -0.69 4.50 -18.07
C ALA A 319 -1.03 3.13 -18.66
N ILE A 320 -0.60 2.05 -18.01
CA ILE A 320 -0.96 0.66 -18.38
C ILE A 320 -2.49 0.47 -18.33
N MET A 321 -3.15 0.90 -17.26
CA MET A 321 -4.62 0.80 -17.13
C MET A 321 -5.34 1.64 -18.20
N GLY A 322 -4.90 2.88 -18.42
CA GLY A 322 -5.46 3.77 -19.44
C GLY A 322 -5.28 3.24 -20.86
N ALA A 323 -4.13 2.61 -21.14
CA ALA A 323 -3.86 1.91 -22.42
C ALA A 323 -4.71 0.64 -22.59
N GLY A 324 -5.36 0.16 -21.52
CA GLY A 324 -6.19 -1.07 -21.54
C GLY A 324 -5.37 -2.36 -21.44
N LEU A 325 -4.15 -2.28 -20.95
CA LEU A 325 -3.22 -3.40 -20.78
C LEU A 325 -3.21 -3.98 -19.35
N GLY A 326 -4.07 -3.48 -18.47
CA GLY A 326 -4.05 -3.83 -17.05
C GLY A 326 -4.37 -5.28 -16.70
N SER A 327 -4.96 -6.04 -17.64
CA SER A 327 -5.24 -7.47 -17.50
C SER A 327 -4.24 -8.37 -18.23
N THR A 328 -3.19 -7.80 -18.83
CA THR A 328 -2.22 -8.57 -19.64
C THR A 328 -0.76 -8.20 -19.38
N VAL A 329 -0.50 -7.07 -18.72
CA VAL A 329 0.85 -6.58 -18.43
C VAL A 329 1.05 -6.46 -16.92
N ALA A 330 2.18 -7.01 -16.44
CA ALA A 330 2.63 -6.82 -15.06
C ALA A 330 3.70 -5.74 -14.97
N LEU A 331 3.84 -5.14 -13.78
CA LEU A 331 4.90 -4.19 -13.46
C LEU A 331 5.66 -4.67 -12.22
N ILE A 332 6.99 -4.57 -12.25
CA ILE A 332 7.83 -4.83 -11.07
C ILE A 332 8.81 -3.68 -10.85
N THR A 333 9.15 -3.39 -9.59
CA THR A 333 10.09 -2.33 -9.23
C THR A 333 10.78 -2.60 -7.90
N ASP A 334 12.02 -2.16 -7.76
CA ASP A 334 12.70 -2.03 -6.46
C ASP A 334 12.27 -0.79 -5.67
N GLY A 335 11.55 0.13 -6.32
CA GLY A 335 10.86 1.25 -5.71
C GLY A 335 9.48 0.86 -5.16
N ARG A 336 8.53 1.79 -5.17
CA ARG A 336 7.16 1.55 -4.72
C ARG A 336 6.14 2.15 -5.68
N PHE A 337 4.98 1.51 -5.74
CA PHE A 337 3.83 2.06 -6.44
C PHE A 337 2.90 2.79 -5.48
N SER A 338 2.15 3.75 -6.01
CA SER A 338 1.11 4.43 -5.27
C SER A 338 0.06 3.45 -4.75
N GLY A 339 -0.49 3.71 -3.56
CA GLY A 339 -1.63 2.96 -3.03
C GLY A 339 -2.88 3.02 -3.93
N ALA A 340 -2.88 3.92 -4.89
CA ALA A 340 -3.89 4.06 -5.93
C ALA A 340 -3.71 3.10 -7.12
N SER A 341 -2.59 2.36 -7.17
CA SER A 341 -2.29 1.41 -8.24
C SER A 341 -3.19 0.17 -8.18
N ARG A 342 -3.55 -0.34 -9.34
CA ARG A 342 -4.23 -1.61 -9.53
C ARG A 342 -3.58 -2.42 -10.64
N GLY A 343 -3.91 -3.71 -10.72
CA GLY A 343 -3.25 -4.68 -11.60
C GLY A 343 -2.07 -5.37 -10.92
N ALA A 344 -1.35 -6.20 -11.67
CA ALA A 344 -0.18 -6.94 -11.17
C ALA A 344 1.03 -6.00 -11.03
N ALA A 345 1.00 -5.12 -10.01
CA ALA A 345 2.06 -4.17 -9.69
C ALA A 345 2.80 -4.61 -8.43
N ILE A 346 4.01 -5.15 -8.60
CA ILE A 346 4.84 -5.73 -7.55
C ILE A 346 5.95 -4.74 -7.21
N GLY A 347 5.93 -4.19 -6.00
CA GLY A 347 6.91 -3.23 -5.50
C GLY A 347 7.84 -3.79 -4.46
N HIS A 348 8.76 -2.96 -3.99
CA HIS A 348 9.73 -3.25 -2.93
C HIS A 348 10.61 -4.47 -3.22
N VAL A 349 10.85 -4.81 -4.51
CA VAL A 349 11.71 -5.94 -4.87
C VAL A 349 13.09 -5.74 -4.26
N SER A 350 13.47 -6.69 -3.41
CA SER A 350 14.69 -6.59 -2.61
C SER A 350 15.53 -7.85 -2.71
N PRO A 351 16.88 -7.67 -2.75
CA PRO A 351 17.66 -6.42 -2.71
C PRO A 351 17.46 -5.54 -3.96
N GLU A 352 17.52 -4.20 -3.79
CA GLU A 352 17.36 -3.24 -4.88
C GLU A 352 18.51 -3.26 -5.90
N ALA A 353 18.27 -2.77 -7.13
CA ALA A 353 19.24 -2.73 -8.21
C ALA A 353 20.53 -1.95 -7.86
N ALA A 354 20.40 -0.87 -7.10
CA ALA A 354 21.55 -0.06 -6.67
C ALA A 354 22.53 -0.80 -5.74
N LEU A 355 22.07 -1.89 -5.11
CA LEU A 355 22.89 -2.79 -4.29
C LEU A 355 23.34 -4.05 -5.05
N GLY A 356 23.11 -4.15 -6.36
CA GLY A 356 23.41 -5.34 -7.15
C GLY A 356 22.42 -6.48 -6.90
N GLY A 357 21.23 -6.17 -6.44
CA GLY A 357 20.13 -7.13 -6.32
C GLY A 357 19.75 -7.72 -7.68
N PRO A 358 19.11 -8.90 -7.71
CA PRO A 358 18.78 -9.61 -8.96
C PRO A 358 17.99 -8.76 -9.96
N ILE A 359 17.12 -7.86 -9.49
CA ILE A 359 16.39 -6.94 -10.37
C ILE A 359 17.32 -6.07 -11.22
N GLY A 360 18.52 -5.73 -10.71
CA GLY A 360 19.57 -5.00 -11.44
C GLY A 360 20.27 -5.82 -12.51
N LEU A 361 20.08 -7.16 -12.52
CA LEU A 361 20.70 -8.10 -13.44
C LEU A 361 19.78 -8.54 -14.58
N ILE A 362 18.52 -8.09 -14.57
CA ILE A 362 17.54 -8.41 -15.62
C ILE A 362 18.00 -7.75 -16.93
N GLU A 363 17.94 -8.52 -18.01
CA GLU A 363 18.16 -8.01 -19.38
C GLU A 363 16.84 -7.97 -20.15
N GLU A 364 16.81 -7.14 -21.20
CA GLU A 364 15.64 -6.99 -22.07
C GLU A 364 15.24 -8.33 -22.68
N GLY A 365 13.97 -8.74 -22.52
CA GLY A 365 13.43 -9.99 -23.05
C GLY A 365 13.60 -11.21 -22.13
N ASP A 366 14.30 -11.11 -21.00
CA ASP A 366 14.34 -12.17 -19.99
C ASP A 366 12.92 -12.55 -19.55
N ILE A 367 12.68 -13.82 -19.32
CA ILE A 367 11.36 -14.27 -18.88
C ILE A 367 11.23 -14.16 -17.38
N ILE A 368 10.18 -13.48 -16.93
CA ILE A 368 9.82 -13.34 -15.52
C ILE A 368 8.55 -14.13 -15.24
N SER A 369 8.58 -14.93 -14.17
CA SER A 369 7.47 -15.74 -13.68
C SER A 369 6.93 -15.16 -12.38
N ILE A 370 5.64 -14.91 -12.34
CA ILE A 370 4.89 -14.37 -11.19
C ILE A 370 3.83 -15.40 -10.81
N ASN A 371 3.82 -15.86 -9.57
CA ASN A 371 2.77 -16.72 -9.02
C ASN A 371 2.38 -16.20 -7.64
N ILE A 372 1.37 -15.32 -7.61
CA ILE A 372 0.91 -14.66 -6.39
C ILE A 372 0.31 -15.67 -5.39
N PRO A 373 -0.53 -16.65 -5.80
CA PRO A 373 -1.01 -17.70 -4.90
C PRO A 373 0.08 -18.51 -4.21
N GLU A 374 1.20 -18.77 -4.90
CA GLU A 374 2.33 -19.52 -4.33
C GLU A 374 3.41 -18.61 -3.73
N HIS A 375 3.18 -17.30 -3.69
CA HIS A 375 4.11 -16.30 -3.17
C HIS A 375 5.47 -16.30 -3.90
N LYS A 376 5.48 -16.49 -5.24
CA LYS A 376 6.71 -16.61 -6.04
C LYS A 376 6.90 -15.46 -7.02
N LEU A 377 8.16 -15.05 -7.15
CA LEU A 377 8.64 -14.09 -8.14
C LEU A 377 10.03 -14.52 -8.61
N ASP A 378 10.09 -15.06 -9.83
CA ASP A 378 11.32 -15.67 -10.35
C ASP A 378 11.71 -15.10 -11.72
N LEU A 379 13.02 -15.03 -11.95
CA LEU A 379 13.66 -14.77 -13.23
C LEU A 379 14.08 -16.12 -13.81
N GLU A 380 13.58 -16.46 -15.00
CA GLU A 380 13.83 -17.74 -15.65
C GLU A 380 15.16 -17.73 -16.43
N VAL A 381 16.24 -17.48 -15.74
CA VAL A 381 17.62 -17.65 -16.25
C VAL A 381 18.38 -18.56 -15.30
N SER A 382 19.38 -19.28 -15.82
CA SER A 382 20.15 -20.18 -14.96
C SER A 382 20.99 -19.42 -13.94
N ASN A 383 21.32 -20.07 -12.83
CA ASN A 383 22.16 -19.49 -11.80
C ASN A 383 23.55 -19.09 -12.34
N GLU A 384 24.09 -19.86 -13.29
CA GLU A 384 25.38 -19.57 -13.95
C GLU A 384 25.31 -18.24 -14.69
N VAL A 385 24.24 -17.99 -15.42
CA VAL A 385 24.02 -16.72 -16.13
C VAL A 385 23.88 -15.55 -15.16
N LEU A 386 23.10 -15.73 -14.07
CA LEU A 386 22.97 -14.70 -13.05
C LEU A 386 24.31 -14.37 -12.37
N GLU A 387 25.13 -15.37 -12.07
CA GLU A 387 26.45 -15.17 -11.48
C GLU A 387 27.42 -14.50 -12.46
N GLU A 388 27.33 -14.80 -13.75
CA GLU A 388 28.13 -14.10 -14.78
C GLU A 388 27.72 -12.63 -14.89
N ARG A 389 26.42 -12.35 -14.95
CA ARG A 389 25.89 -10.96 -14.95
C ARG A 389 26.30 -10.22 -13.67
N ARG A 390 26.28 -10.88 -12.51
CA ARG A 390 26.71 -10.32 -11.23
C ARG A 390 28.19 -9.93 -11.22
N LYS A 391 29.06 -10.75 -11.80
CA LYS A 391 30.49 -10.43 -11.94
C LYS A 391 30.74 -9.19 -12.82
N ASN A 392 29.90 -8.98 -13.80
CA ASN A 392 29.98 -7.86 -14.72
C ASN A 392 29.24 -6.61 -14.21
N TRP A 393 28.38 -6.75 -13.20
CA TRP A 393 27.63 -5.63 -12.63
C TRP A 393 28.57 -4.64 -11.92
N LYS A 394 28.32 -3.35 -12.14
CA LYS A 394 29.04 -2.26 -11.46
C LYS A 394 28.06 -1.29 -10.83
N PRO A 395 28.34 -0.80 -9.62
CA PRO A 395 27.54 0.24 -9.00
C PRO A 395 27.43 1.47 -9.92
N ARG A 396 26.23 1.98 -10.08
CA ARG A 396 26.01 3.24 -10.82
C ARG A 396 26.39 4.43 -9.96
N GLN A 397 26.75 5.53 -10.62
CA GLN A 397 26.89 6.81 -9.92
C GLN A 397 25.55 7.18 -9.27
N PRO A 398 25.56 7.58 -7.99
CA PRO A 398 24.32 7.99 -7.31
C PRO A 398 23.62 9.13 -8.07
N LYS A 399 22.28 9.05 -8.21
CA LYS A 399 21.46 10.12 -8.80
C LYS A 399 21.63 11.45 -8.05
N ILE A 400 21.84 11.39 -6.71
CA ILE A 400 21.98 12.55 -5.82
C ILE A 400 23.26 12.39 -4.99
N THR A 401 24.18 13.33 -5.13
CA THR A 401 25.51 13.29 -4.50
C THR A 401 25.69 14.27 -3.33
N THR A 402 24.75 15.19 -3.13
CA THR A 402 24.82 16.23 -2.11
C THR A 402 23.52 16.38 -1.32
N GLY A 403 23.58 17.05 -0.18
CA GLY A 403 22.41 17.37 0.64
C GLY A 403 21.85 16.20 1.43
N TYR A 404 20.59 16.35 1.89
CA TYR A 404 19.95 15.40 2.78
C TYR A 404 19.75 14.02 2.12
N LEU A 405 19.27 13.99 0.88
CA LEU A 405 19.00 12.74 0.19
C LEU A 405 20.27 11.92 -0.11
N ALA A 406 21.42 12.58 -0.28
CA ALA A 406 22.70 11.87 -0.39
C ALA A 406 23.10 11.21 0.95
N ARG A 407 22.78 11.81 2.10
CA ARG A 407 22.98 11.20 3.42
C ARG A 407 21.99 10.05 3.63
N TYR A 408 20.74 10.27 3.27
CA TYR A 408 19.69 9.25 3.32
C TYR A 408 20.12 7.99 2.56
N ALA A 409 20.54 8.12 1.32
CA ALA A 409 20.97 6.98 0.48
C ALA A 409 22.13 6.16 1.08
N LYS A 410 22.99 6.79 1.89
CA LYS A 410 24.09 6.08 2.58
C LYS A 410 23.63 5.27 3.77
N LEU A 411 22.62 5.76 4.51
CA LEU A 411 22.21 5.23 5.81
C LEU A 411 20.96 4.37 5.75
N VAL A 412 20.15 4.50 4.68
CA VAL A 412 18.85 3.83 4.58
C VAL A 412 19.01 2.32 4.43
N SER A 413 18.13 1.59 5.13
CA SER A 413 18.00 0.14 5.03
C SER A 413 17.18 -0.29 3.80
N SER A 414 16.97 -1.60 3.63
CA SER A 414 16.14 -2.18 2.57
C SER A 414 14.68 -1.72 2.66
N GLY A 415 13.97 -1.70 1.53
CA GLY A 415 12.52 -1.47 1.48
C GLY A 415 11.73 -2.48 2.32
N THR A 416 12.15 -3.75 2.32
CA THR A 416 11.50 -4.82 3.11
C THR A 416 11.70 -4.70 4.62
N SER A 417 12.64 -3.87 5.07
CA SER A 417 12.85 -3.54 6.49
C SER A 417 12.32 -2.14 6.89
N GLY A 418 11.50 -1.53 6.03
CA GLY A 418 10.87 -0.23 6.30
C GLY A 418 11.65 0.99 5.81
N ALA A 419 12.76 0.80 5.07
CA ALA A 419 13.63 1.90 4.59
C ALA A 419 13.98 2.90 5.71
N VAL A 420 14.39 2.37 6.87
CA VAL A 420 14.75 3.16 8.05
C VAL A 420 16.21 3.61 8.00
N LEU A 421 16.51 4.70 8.69
CA LEU A 421 17.89 5.18 8.87
C LEU A 421 18.47 4.55 10.14
N SER A 422 19.55 3.83 10.01
CA SER A 422 20.28 3.19 11.12
C SER A 422 21.75 3.63 11.13
#